data_edff06addc0f209e69352401c1c8af6f
#
_entry.id   edff06addc0f209e69352401c1c8af6f
#
_cell.length_a   1.000
_cell.length_b   1.000
_cell.length_c   1.000
_cell.angle_alpha   90.00
_cell.angle_beta   90.00
_cell.angle_gamma   90.00
#
_symmetry.space_group_name_H-M   'P 1'
#
loop_
_entity.id
_entity.type
_entity.pdbx_description
1 polymer ?
#
loop_
_entity_poly.entity_id
_entity_poly.type
_entity_poly.pdbx_seq_one_letter_code
_entity_poly.pdbx_strand_id
1 'polypeptide(L)'
;MFKGKKLRPVLTSEEHGYNSSEVARICGVSLRQLQWWDERHVVSPRQDGHKRVYMPEEVVEISVIAELRRKGFSLQKIRRVLRFLQKDMGKRLSEALSSTTEIHLLTDGKSIYLEEAPNRVIDLLKNARQPMFLVCVTDQVKRMAAATDRKPARSESAAVSRKARAV
;
A
#
# COMPACT_ATOMS: atom_id res chain seq x y z
N MET A 1 9.67 24.38 -27.11
CA MET A 1 9.21 24.75 -25.77
C MET A 1 8.22 23.70 -25.27
N PHE A 2 8.71 22.67 -24.64
CA PHE A 2 7.84 21.66 -24.03
C PHE A 2 7.43 22.15 -22.64
N LYS A 3 6.17 22.51 -22.48
CA LYS A 3 5.57 22.78 -21.18
C LYS A 3 5.53 21.48 -20.40
N GLY A 4 6.42 21.33 -19.43
CA GLY A 4 6.40 20.27 -18.46
C GLY A 4 5.03 20.23 -17.76
N LYS A 5 4.28 19.16 -17.95
CA LYS A 5 3.07 18.87 -17.19
C LYS A 5 3.49 18.73 -15.73
N LYS A 6 3.22 19.74 -14.91
CA LYS A 6 3.36 19.66 -13.47
C LYS A 6 2.54 18.44 -13.02
N LEU A 7 3.22 17.39 -12.58
CA LEU A 7 2.56 16.34 -11.83
C LEU A 7 1.89 16.99 -10.62
N ARG A 8 0.58 16.96 -10.58
CA ARG A 8 -0.17 17.34 -9.39
C ARG A 8 0.26 16.41 -8.27
N PRO A 9 0.55 16.89 -7.06
CA PRO A 9 0.71 16.03 -5.90
C PRO A 9 -0.65 15.36 -5.66
N VAL A 10 -0.75 14.10 -6.06
CA VAL A 10 -1.89 13.24 -5.78
C VAL A 10 -1.68 12.73 -4.38
N LEU A 11 -2.20 13.41 -3.43
CA LEU A 11 -2.60 12.96 -2.10
C LEU A 11 -2.61 14.18 -1.15
N THR A 12 -3.59 15.03 -1.29
CA THR A 12 -4.07 15.79 -0.14
C THR A 12 -4.88 14.80 0.70
N SER A 13 -4.28 14.40 1.77
CA SER A 13 -4.49 13.17 2.52
C SER A 13 -5.68 13.17 3.48
N GLU A 14 -6.68 14.00 3.37
CA GLU A 14 -7.70 14.07 4.42
C GLU A 14 -9.08 13.49 4.06
N GLU A 15 -9.35 13.09 2.82
CA GLU A 15 -10.72 12.70 2.44
C GLU A 15 -10.88 11.40 1.64
N HIS A 16 -9.83 10.68 1.27
CA HIS A 16 -9.99 9.50 0.42
C HIS A 16 -9.49 8.21 1.10
N GLY A 17 -10.36 7.61 1.92
CA GLY A 17 -10.20 6.24 2.35
C GLY A 17 -10.50 5.25 1.23
N TYR A 18 -9.81 4.11 1.24
CA TYR A 18 -10.01 2.99 0.32
C TYR A 18 -10.91 1.94 0.96
N ASN A 19 -11.85 1.40 0.19
CA ASN A 19 -12.65 0.26 0.66
C ASN A 19 -11.91 -1.07 0.46
N SER A 20 -12.40 -2.13 1.09
CA SER A 20 -11.74 -3.45 1.04
C SER A 20 -11.56 -3.99 -0.38
N SER A 21 -12.51 -3.74 -1.29
CA SER A 21 -12.42 -4.21 -2.68
C SER A 21 -11.35 -3.46 -3.46
N GLU A 22 -11.21 -2.17 -3.24
CA GLU A 22 -10.15 -1.34 -3.84
C GLU A 22 -8.77 -1.80 -3.35
N VAL A 23 -8.62 -1.99 -2.03
CA VAL A 23 -7.36 -2.48 -1.44
C VAL A 23 -7.00 -3.86 -1.95
N ALA A 24 -7.95 -4.79 -2.00
CA ALA A 24 -7.73 -6.13 -2.53
C ALA A 24 -7.20 -6.09 -3.97
N ARG A 25 -7.77 -5.24 -4.82
CA ARG A 25 -7.35 -5.06 -6.20
C ARG A 25 -5.96 -4.42 -6.30
N ILE A 26 -5.71 -3.36 -5.53
CA ILE A 26 -4.43 -2.62 -5.55
C ILE A 26 -3.28 -3.50 -5.09
N CYS A 27 -3.48 -4.21 -3.97
CA CYS A 27 -2.43 -5.03 -3.33
C CYS A 27 -2.35 -6.45 -3.90
N GLY A 28 -3.29 -6.86 -4.76
CA GLY A 28 -3.33 -8.22 -5.30
C GLY A 28 -3.59 -9.27 -4.25
N VAL A 29 -4.45 -8.99 -3.28
CA VAL A 29 -4.85 -9.90 -2.20
C VAL A 29 -6.36 -10.16 -2.24
N SER A 30 -6.80 -11.25 -1.63
CA SER A 30 -8.23 -11.54 -1.54
C SER A 30 -8.89 -10.79 -0.37
N LEU A 31 -10.20 -10.55 -0.47
CA LEU A 31 -10.99 -9.98 0.62
C LEU A 31 -10.89 -10.82 1.90
N ARG A 32 -10.81 -12.15 1.75
CA ARG A 32 -10.65 -13.09 2.86
C ARG A 32 -9.30 -12.89 3.56
N GLN A 33 -8.23 -12.65 2.81
CA GLN A 33 -6.92 -12.34 3.40
C GLN A 33 -6.95 -11.03 4.16
N LEU A 34 -7.58 -9.98 3.63
CA LEU A 34 -7.75 -8.71 4.32
C LEU A 34 -8.53 -8.87 5.61
N GLN A 35 -9.65 -9.59 5.57
CA GLN A 35 -10.44 -9.89 6.76
C GLN A 35 -9.62 -10.65 7.80
N TRP A 36 -8.89 -11.67 7.38
CA TRP A 36 -8.08 -12.47 8.29
C TRP A 36 -6.94 -11.67 8.94
N TRP A 37 -6.33 -10.72 8.20
CA TRP A 37 -5.32 -9.83 8.75
C TRP A 37 -5.89 -8.83 9.74
N ASP A 38 -7.10 -8.35 9.53
CA ASP A 38 -7.84 -7.51 10.47
C ASP A 38 -8.17 -8.30 11.76
N GLU A 39 -8.74 -9.49 11.65
CA GLU A 39 -9.02 -10.39 12.78
C GLU A 39 -7.78 -10.74 13.60
N ARG A 40 -6.62 -10.81 12.95
CA ARG A 40 -5.32 -11.09 13.59
C ARG A 40 -4.58 -9.84 14.03
N HIS A 41 -5.20 -8.67 13.94
CA HIS A 41 -4.60 -7.39 14.28
C HIS A 41 -3.24 -7.15 13.60
N VAL A 42 -3.09 -7.61 12.36
CA VAL A 42 -1.93 -7.33 11.52
C VAL A 42 -2.09 -5.94 10.90
N VAL A 43 -3.29 -5.64 10.41
CA VAL A 43 -3.74 -4.32 9.96
C VAL A 43 -5.12 -4.09 10.57
N SER A 44 -5.37 -2.92 11.10
CA SER A 44 -6.64 -2.58 11.76
C SER A 44 -7.25 -1.33 11.10
N PRO A 45 -8.02 -1.49 10.02
CA PRO A 45 -8.66 -0.39 9.34
C PRO A 45 -9.73 0.27 10.22
N ARG A 46 -10.00 1.53 9.96
CA ARG A 46 -11.10 2.23 10.60
C ARG A 46 -12.43 1.62 10.16
N GLN A 47 -13.35 1.49 11.10
CA GLN A 47 -14.73 1.09 10.83
C GLN A 47 -15.58 2.35 10.60
N ASP A 48 -16.27 2.36 9.48
CA ASP A 48 -17.29 3.35 9.15
C ASP A 48 -18.63 2.62 8.93
N GLY A 49 -19.42 2.51 9.99
CA GLY A 49 -20.59 1.63 10.03
C GLY A 49 -20.19 0.17 9.84
N HIS A 50 -20.70 -0.45 8.78
CA HIS A 50 -20.37 -1.84 8.41
C HIS A 50 -19.18 -1.95 7.41
N LYS A 51 -18.59 -0.82 7.04
CA LYS A 51 -17.52 -0.76 6.04
C LYS A 51 -16.17 -0.56 6.70
N ARG A 52 -15.16 -1.24 6.17
CA ARG A 52 -13.76 -1.00 6.49
C ARG A 52 -13.22 0.09 5.57
N VAL A 53 -12.56 1.06 6.16
CA VAL A 53 -11.91 2.17 5.44
C VAL A 53 -10.42 2.14 5.75
N TYR A 54 -9.63 2.01 4.70
CA TYR A 54 -8.17 1.96 4.77
C TYR A 54 -7.59 3.30 4.36
N MET A 55 -6.69 3.82 5.17
CA MET A 55 -5.95 5.03 4.82
C MET A 55 -4.82 4.70 3.83
N PRO A 56 -4.29 5.67 3.07
CA PRO A 56 -3.20 5.44 2.12
C PRO A 56 -2.00 4.71 2.72
N GLU A 57 -1.60 5.06 3.94
CA GLU A 57 -0.51 4.44 4.68
C GLU A 57 -0.78 2.95 4.94
N GLU A 58 -1.99 2.60 5.31
CA GLU A 58 -2.41 1.22 5.54
C GLU A 58 -2.42 0.41 4.24
N VAL A 59 -2.76 1.03 3.11
CA VAL A 59 -2.69 0.38 1.80
C VAL A 59 -1.24 0.04 1.44
N VAL A 60 -0.30 0.94 1.71
CA VAL A 60 1.14 0.68 1.53
C VAL A 60 1.62 -0.44 2.46
N GLU A 61 1.24 -0.42 3.72
CA GLU A 61 1.54 -1.50 4.67
C GLU A 61 1.02 -2.86 4.17
N ILE A 62 -0.22 -2.91 3.69
CA ILE A 62 -0.82 -4.13 3.12
C ILE A 62 -0.05 -4.60 1.88
N SER A 63 0.39 -3.69 1.03
CA SER A 63 1.22 -4.02 -0.13
C SER A 63 2.55 -4.65 0.28
N VAL A 64 3.20 -4.12 1.30
CA VAL A 64 4.45 -4.68 1.87
C VAL A 64 4.18 -6.07 2.47
N ILE A 65 3.09 -6.23 3.22
CA ILE A 65 2.69 -7.53 3.78
C ILE A 65 2.50 -8.56 2.66
N ALA A 66 1.78 -8.19 1.61
CA ALA A 66 1.52 -9.06 0.48
C ALA A 66 2.82 -9.53 -0.19
N GLU A 67 3.78 -8.62 -0.41
CA GLU A 67 5.09 -8.97 -0.96
C GLU A 67 5.89 -9.90 -0.04
N LEU A 68 5.95 -9.61 1.24
CA LEU A 68 6.67 -10.45 2.21
C LEU A 68 6.02 -11.83 2.34
N ARG A 69 4.69 -11.92 2.28
CA ARG A 69 3.98 -13.21 2.27
C ARG A 69 4.29 -14.04 1.03
N ARG A 70 4.33 -13.42 -0.15
CA ARG A 70 4.73 -14.10 -1.40
C ARG A 70 6.16 -14.64 -1.31
N LYS A 71 7.04 -13.97 -0.58
CA LYS A 71 8.42 -14.39 -0.32
C LYS A 71 8.55 -15.41 0.83
N GLY A 72 7.44 -15.88 1.41
CA GLY A 72 7.43 -16.92 2.43
C GLY A 72 7.64 -16.46 3.88
N PHE A 73 7.53 -15.16 4.16
CA PHE A 73 7.64 -14.67 5.53
C PHE A 73 6.45 -15.11 6.38
N SER A 74 6.73 -15.52 7.63
CA SER A 74 5.69 -15.79 8.61
C SER A 74 5.05 -14.49 9.11
N LEU A 75 3.81 -14.58 9.60
CA LEU A 75 3.12 -13.40 10.14
C LEU A 75 3.84 -12.79 11.34
N GLN A 76 4.53 -13.57 12.15
CA GLN A 76 5.32 -13.04 13.27
C GLN A 76 6.47 -12.14 12.78
N LYS A 77 7.16 -12.56 11.72
CA LYS A 77 8.22 -11.76 11.09
C LYS A 77 7.63 -10.49 10.48
N ILE A 78 6.50 -10.60 9.79
CA ILE A 78 5.79 -9.47 9.19
C ILE A 78 5.34 -8.46 10.25
N ARG A 79 4.79 -8.90 11.37
CA ARG A 79 4.42 -7.99 12.48
C ARG A 79 5.60 -7.19 13.01
N ARG A 80 6.81 -7.76 13.01
CA ARG A 80 8.03 -7.04 13.38
C ARG A 80 8.35 -5.96 12.38
N VAL A 81 8.27 -6.27 11.09
CA VAL A 81 8.48 -5.31 9.99
C VAL A 81 7.45 -4.18 10.07
N LEU A 82 6.18 -4.50 10.27
CA LEU A 82 5.12 -3.49 10.39
C LEU A 82 5.32 -2.55 11.56
N ARG A 83 5.67 -3.07 12.74
CA ARG A 83 5.97 -2.22 13.90
C ARG A 83 7.12 -1.26 13.63
N PHE A 84 8.13 -1.71 12.90
CA PHE A 84 9.22 -0.86 12.45
C PHE A 84 8.72 0.22 11.48
N LEU A 85 7.96 -0.16 10.47
CA LEU A 85 7.39 0.77 9.49
C LEU A 85 6.50 1.82 10.17
N GLN A 86 5.61 1.42 11.05
CA GLN A 86 4.72 2.34 11.76
C GLN A 86 5.47 3.33 12.64
N LYS A 87 6.57 2.89 13.27
CA LYS A 87 7.39 3.75 14.11
C LYS A 87 8.23 4.75 13.32
N ASP A 88 8.86 4.29 12.25
CA ASP A 88 9.84 5.08 11.50
C ASP A 88 9.28 5.72 10.23
N MET A 89 8.23 5.13 9.64
CA MET A 89 7.65 5.63 8.40
C MET A 89 6.49 6.60 8.55
N GLY A 90 5.88 6.74 9.71
CA GLY A 90 4.73 7.63 9.86
C GLY A 90 4.99 9.06 9.40
N LYS A 91 6.22 9.55 9.55
CA LYS A 91 6.69 10.82 8.99
C LYS A 91 7.28 10.67 7.59
N ARG A 92 8.02 9.58 7.31
CA ARG A 92 8.72 9.36 6.05
C ARG A 92 7.80 8.89 4.93
N LEU A 93 6.65 8.28 5.25
CA LEU A 93 5.70 7.86 4.22
C LEU A 93 5.04 9.07 3.55
N SER A 94 4.65 10.09 4.30
CA SER A 94 4.16 11.34 3.72
C SER A 94 5.24 12.05 2.90
N GLU A 95 6.49 11.99 3.33
CA GLU A 95 7.64 12.48 2.57
C GLU A 95 7.89 11.63 1.32
N ALA A 96 7.81 10.30 1.41
CA ALA A 96 7.96 9.38 0.29
C ALA A 96 6.85 9.52 -0.75
N LEU A 97 5.63 9.83 -0.31
CA LEU A 97 4.49 10.11 -1.20
C LEU A 97 4.68 11.42 -1.98
N SER A 98 5.45 12.35 -1.43
CA SER A 98 5.72 13.67 -2.02
C SER A 98 7.09 13.79 -2.69
N SER A 99 8.03 12.85 -2.45
CA SER A 99 9.39 12.90 -2.96
C SER A 99 9.60 12.01 -4.20
N THR A 100 10.64 12.35 -4.97
CA THR A 100 11.12 11.50 -6.08
C THR A 100 12.12 10.43 -5.63
N THR A 101 12.43 10.38 -4.35
CA THR A 101 13.44 9.48 -3.78
C THR A 101 12.85 8.08 -3.62
N GLU A 102 13.60 7.08 -4.07
CA GLU A 102 13.21 5.67 -3.90
C GLU A 102 13.59 5.19 -2.51
N ILE A 103 12.63 4.62 -1.79
CA ILE A 103 12.82 4.03 -0.47
C ILE A 103 12.77 2.51 -0.58
N HIS A 104 13.81 1.86 -0.11
CA HIS A 104 13.96 0.43 -0.14
C HIS A 104 13.93 -0.15 1.28
N LEU A 105 13.07 -1.14 1.48
CA LEU A 105 13.02 -1.95 2.68
C LEU A 105 13.84 -3.22 2.45
N LEU A 106 14.84 -3.48 3.28
CA LEU A 106 15.61 -4.72 3.28
C LEU A 106 15.39 -5.46 4.60
N THR A 107 15.13 -6.75 4.52
CA THR A 107 14.97 -7.56 5.73
C THR A 107 15.31 -9.03 5.49
N ASP A 108 15.90 -9.66 6.49
CA ASP A 108 16.07 -11.11 6.60
C ASP A 108 15.02 -11.75 7.53
N GLY A 109 14.09 -10.93 8.04
CA GLY A 109 13.09 -11.32 9.02
C GLY A 109 13.51 -11.10 10.49
N LYS A 110 14.79 -10.79 10.74
CA LYS A 110 15.34 -10.39 12.06
C LYS A 110 15.81 -8.94 12.04
N SER A 111 16.62 -8.61 11.06
CA SER A 111 17.14 -7.26 10.82
C SER A 111 16.27 -6.55 9.79
N ILE A 112 16.08 -5.26 9.96
CA ILE A 112 15.26 -4.43 9.09
C ILE A 112 16.02 -3.15 8.82
N TYR A 113 16.15 -2.82 7.54
CA TYR A 113 16.81 -1.60 7.08
C TYR A 113 15.89 -0.85 6.14
N LEU A 114 15.88 0.45 6.26
CA LEU A 114 15.19 1.35 5.35
C LEU A 114 16.22 2.29 4.75
N GLU A 115 16.46 2.17 3.43
CA GLU A 115 17.53 2.89 2.74
C GLU A 115 17.01 3.62 1.51
N GLU A 116 17.51 4.83 1.34
CA GLU A 116 17.21 5.70 0.21
C GLU A 116 18.33 5.70 -0.82
N ALA A 117 19.55 5.44 -0.38
CA ALA A 117 20.72 5.49 -1.24
C ALA A 117 21.03 4.11 -1.88
N PRO A 118 21.06 4.00 -3.21
CA PRO A 118 21.32 2.72 -3.91
C PRO A 118 22.65 2.07 -3.53
N ASN A 119 23.69 2.85 -3.28
CA ASN A 119 25.00 2.34 -2.86
C ASN A 119 24.93 1.66 -1.48
N ARG A 120 24.19 2.20 -0.53
CA ARG A 120 23.96 1.59 0.78
C ARG A 120 23.17 0.29 0.69
N VAL A 121 22.18 0.23 -0.20
CA VAL A 121 21.44 -1.01 -0.49
C VAL A 121 22.42 -2.09 -0.99
N ILE A 122 23.29 -1.74 -1.92
CA ILE A 122 24.31 -2.65 -2.46
C ILE A 122 25.27 -3.10 -1.36
N ASP A 123 25.73 -2.21 -0.51
CA ASP A 123 26.66 -2.53 0.57
C ASP A 123 26.02 -3.46 1.61
N LEU A 124 24.76 -3.23 1.97
CA LEU A 124 24.01 -4.12 2.86
C LEU A 124 23.87 -5.53 2.26
N LEU A 125 23.54 -5.63 0.97
CA LEU A 125 23.40 -6.91 0.28
C LEU A 125 24.75 -7.66 0.17
N LYS A 126 25.85 -6.96 -0.12
CA LYS A 126 27.19 -7.54 -0.20
C LYS A 126 27.69 -8.07 1.15
N ASN A 127 27.38 -7.37 2.23
CA ASN A 127 27.83 -7.69 3.57
C ASN A 127 26.85 -8.59 4.35
N ALA A 128 25.71 -8.92 3.77
CA ALA A 128 24.74 -9.78 4.39
C ALA A 128 25.26 -11.22 4.54
N ARG A 129 25.20 -11.75 5.77
CA ARG A 129 25.58 -13.14 6.07
C ARG A 129 24.48 -14.15 5.75
N GLN A 130 23.29 -13.68 5.42
CA GLN A 130 22.12 -14.49 5.09
C GLN A 130 21.30 -13.78 4.01
N PRO A 131 20.46 -14.50 3.27
CA PRO A 131 19.62 -13.91 2.23
C PRO A 131 18.76 -12.78 2.78
N MET A 132 18.75 -11.65 2.11
CA MET A 132 17.90 -10.52 2.42
C MET A 132 16.83 -10.34 1.35
N PHE A 133 15.67 -9.90 1.77
CA PHE A 133 14.57 -9.54 0.88
C PHE A 133 14.50 -8.04 0.73
N LEU A 134 14.41 -7.62 -0.51
CA LEU A 134 14.30 -6.23 -0.90
C LEU A 134 12.87 -5.93 -1.37
N VAL A 135 12.26 -4.92 -0.81
CA VAL A 135 10.97 -4.37 -1.25
C VAL A 135 11.14 -2.89 -1.50
N CYS A 136 10.86 -2.43 -2.72
CA CYS A 136 10.81 -1.02 -3.02
C CYS A 136 9.46 -0.45 -2.55
N VAL A 137 9.49 0.31 -1.47
CA VAL A 137 8.28 0.90 -0.87
C VAL A 137 7.68 1.95 -1.81
N THR A 138 8.51 2.73 -2.47
CA THR A 138 8.08 3.77 -3.42
C THR A 138 7.32 3.17 -4.60
N ASP A 139 7.69 1.98 -5.07
CA ASP A 139 6.94 1.29 -6.13
C ASP A 139 5.54 0.86 -5.68
N GLN A 140 5.37 0.49 -4.41
CA GLN A 140 4.04 0.19 -3.86
C GLN A 140 3.17 1.44 -3.86
N VAL A 141 3.73 2.59 -3.51
CA VAL A 141 3.06 3.89 -3.55
C VAL A 141 2.67 4.26 -4.99
N LYS A 142 3.57 4.10 -5.95
CA LYS A 142 3.29 4.35 -7.38
C LYS A 142 2.18 3.45 -7.92
N ARG A 143 2.17 2.17 -7.54
CA ARG A 143 1.11 1.22 -7.91
C ARG A 143 -0.25 1.64 -7.35
N MET A 144 -0.28 2.09 -6.09
CA MET A 144 -1.50 2.59 -5.46
C MET A 144 -2.04 3.81 -6.21
N ALA A 145 -1.21 4.79 -6.51
CA ALA A 145 -1.59 6.00 -7.25
C ALA A 145 -2.14 5.64 -8.65
N ALA A 146 -1.43 4.79 -9.40
CA ALA A 146 -1.86 4.36 -10.74
C ALA A 146 -3.17 3.56 -10.73
N ALA A 147 -3.44 2.81 -9.67
CA ALA A 147 -4.68 2.07 -9.52
C ALA A 147 -5.86 2.98 -9.15
N THR A 148 -5.61 4.07 -8.46
CA THR A 148 -6.60 5.09 -8.13
C THR A 148 -7.04 5.85 -9.38
N ASP A 149 -6.11 6.20 -10.27
CA ASP A 149 -6.42 6.88 -11.53
C ASP A 149 -7.25 6.02 -12.51
N ARG A 150 -7.21 4.70 -12.37
CA ARG A 150 -8.00 3.76 -13.18
C ARG A 150 -9.38 3.44 -12.59
N LYS A 151 -9.89 4.21 -11.67
CA LYS A 151 -11.25 4.03 -11.15
C LYS A 151 -12.22 4.18 -12.33
N PRO A 152 -12.97 3.12 -12.74
CA PRO A 152 -13.95 3.27 -13.80
C PRO A 152 -14.98 4.29 -13.36
N ALA A 153 -15.28 5.26 -14.23
CA ALA A 153 -16.39 6.17 -14.01
C ALA A 153 -17.61 5.33 -13.64
N ARG A 154 -18.18 5.60 -12.50
CA ARG A 154 -19.38 4.95 -12.01
C ARG A 154 -20.44 5.13 -13.09
N SER A 155 -20.81 4.05 -13.78
CA SER A 155 -21.85 4.11 -14.79
C SER A 155 -23.16 4.50 -14.11
N GLU A 156 -23.56 5.74 -14.27
CA GLU A 156 -24.89 6.26 -13.94
C GLU A 156 -25.97 5.75 -14.92
N SER A 157 -25.99 4.46 -15.20
CA SER A 157 -27.00 3.90 -16.10
C SER A 157 -27.73 2.70 -15.52
N ALA A 158 -28.28 2.88 -14.31
CA ALA A 158 -29.22 1.91 -13.77
C ALA A 158 -30.45 2.56 -13.09
N ALA A 159 -30.83 3.77 -13.48
CA ALA A 159 -31.97 4.45 -12.90
C ALA A 159 -33.06 4.85 -13.91
N VAL A 160 -33.04 4.35 -15.15
CA VAL A 160 -34.09 4.67 -16.13
C VAL A 160 -34.62 3.38 -16.79
N SER A 161 -35.14 2.46 -16.00
CA SER A 161 -35.97 1.39 -16.56
C SER A 161 -36.88 0.73 -15.51
N ARG A 162 -37.58 1.51 -14.72
CA ARG A 162 -38.70 1.01 -13.90
C ARG A 162 -39.88 1.97 -13.86
N LYS A 163 -40.25 2.54 -15.01
CA LYS A 163 -41.51 3.29 -15.15
C LYS A 163 -42.11 3.12 -16.54
N ALA A 164 -42.43 1.91 -16.93
CA ALA A 164 -43.31 1.65 -18.07
C ALA A 164 -43.80 0.20 -18.02
N ARG A 165 -44.62 -0.12 -17.04
CA ARG A 165 -45.64 -1.19 -17.14
C ARG A 165 -46.64 -1.05 -15.98
N ALA A 166 -47.57 -0.13 -16.15
CA ALA A 166 -48.82 -0.16 -15.47
C ALA A 166 -49.82 0.61 -16.35
N VAL A 167 -50.40 -0.07 -17.29
CA VAL A 167 -51.77 0.11 -17.79
C VAL A 167 -52.22 -1.27 -18.23
#